data_f1bdc11ab4d85414807e514caa44b735
#
_entry.id   f1bdc11ab4d85414807e514caa44b735
#
_cell.length_a   1.000
_cell.length_b   1.000
_cell.length_c   1.000
_cell.angle_alpha   90.00
_cell.angle_beta   90.00
_cell.angle_gamma   90.00
#
_symmetry.space_group_name_H-M   'P 1'
#
loop_
_entity.id
_entity.type
_entity.pdbx_description
1 polymer ?
#
loop_
_entity_poly.entity_id
_entity_poly.type
_entity_poly.pdbx_seq_one_letter_code
_entity_poly.pdbx_strand_id
1 'polypeptide(L)'
;MTNSLSLEINGIDPVTVAAVDLIVQTLPSTRMRLVDSRRLSAELARLFPGEHPFPRRSQAMRAHLEQRYPDLRYCNSYSPVDLAIVSSQGAHNLEQSDSFMLEDIPHILSCQSESWWDIGPLVIPGLTCCARCIDSSSEERSPSKGRGIALWRLEAPLAWLTHMAASWLSLMIYDFARFGCEHSTCTDRFLRISASGDVSWHELSINPDCGCHGAASKHAPRVSEPICEVPSPTGLHGLASLPRTEFDLLSHNLRYPLAS
;
A
#
# COMPACT_ATOMS: atom_id res chain seq x y z
N MET A 1 -21.97 12.94 5.29
CA MET A 1 -20.76 13.31 6.06
C MET A 1 -19.64 12.44 5.53
N THR A 2 -18.61 13.04 4.94
CA THR A 2 -17.45 12.26 4.43
C THR A 2 -16.64 11.79 5.63
N ASN A 3 -16.76 10.50 5.97
CA ASN A 3 -15.92 9.90 7.00
C ASN A 3 -14.47 10.04 6.58
N SER A 4 -13.63 10.64 7.43
CA SER A 4 -12.22 10.81 7.14
C SER A 4 -11.47 9.53 7.51
N LEU A 5 -10.75 8.93 6.55
CA LEU A 5 -9.87 7.79 6.80
C LEU A 5 -8.72 8.21 7.73
N SER A 6 -8.47 7.46 8.80
CA SER A 6 -7.29 7.59 9.65
C SER A 6 -6.27 6.52 9.24
N LEU A 7 -5.25 6.93 8.49
CA LEU A 7 -4.24 6.04 7.90
C LEU A 7 -2.92 6.14 8.66
N GLU A 8 -2.40 5.00 9.12
CA GLU A 8 -1.05 4.91 9.66
C GLU A 8 -0.08 4.36 8.61
N ILE A 9 1.04 5.06 8.41
CA ILE A 9 2.15 4.60 7.59
C ILE A 9 3.27 4.15 8.52
N ASN A 10 3.45 2.83 8.61
CA ASN A 10 4.51 2.21 9.38
C ASN A 10 5.60 1.67 8.43
N GLY A 11 6.72 2.38 8.40
CA GLY A 11 7.78 2.18 7.44
C GLY A 11 7.69 3.13 6.23
N ILE A 12 8.70 3.99 6.10
CA ILE A 12 8.80 4.97 5.02
C ILE A 12 9.88 4.54 4.05
N ASP A 13 9.45 4.34 2.81
CA ASP A 13 10.26 3.94 1.66
C ASP A 13 9.75 4.65 0.38
N PRO A 14 10.41 4.49 -0.78
CA PRO A 14 9.99 5.16 -2.00
C PRO A 14 8.54 4.89 -2.42
N VAL A 15 8.02 3.66 -2.18
CA VAL A 15 6.63 3.32 -2.56
C VAL A 15 5.63 4.00 -1.64
N THR A 16 5.86 3.98 -0.33
CA THR A 16 4.96 4.65 0.62
C THR A 16 4.97 6.17 0.45
N VAL A 17 6.11 6.78 0.11
CA VAL A 17 6.18 8.21 -0.23
C VAL A 17 5.32 8.53 -1.44
N ALA A 18 5.49 7.78 -2.54
CA ALA A 18 4.72 8.00 -3.76
C ALA A 18 3.22 7.68 -3.58
N ALA A 19 2.89 6.64 -2.80
CA ALA A 19 1.51 6.27 -2.52
C ALA A 19 0.79 7.35 -1.69
N VAL A 20 1.45 7.95 -0.71
CA VAL A 20 0.86 9.04 0.09
C VAL A 20 0.54 10.24 -0.78
N ASP A 21 1.39 10.60 -1.72
CA ASP A 21 1.11 11.69 -2.68
C ASP A 21 -0.19 11.41 -3.48
N LEU A 22 -0.41 10.17 -3.91
CA LEU A 22 -1.63 9.77 -4.62
C LEU A 22 -2.85 9.77 -3.69
N ILE A 23 -2.69 9.28 -2.46
CA ILE A 23 -3.80 9.20 -1.49
C ILE A 23 -4.28 10.58 -1.06
N VAL A 24 -3.37 11.52 -0.80
CA VAL A 24 -3.77 12.88 -0.42
C VAL A 24 -4.57 13.57 -1.53
N GLN A 25 -4.25 13.28 -2.79
CA GLN A 25 -4.97 13.82 -3.94
C GLN A 25 -6.33 13.17 -4.17
N THR A 26 -6.46 11.85 -3.90
CA THR A 26 -7.69 11.08 -4.16
C THR A 26 -8.64 11.06 -2.97
N LEU A 27 -8.10 11.12 -1.75
CA LEU A 27 -8.83 11.09 -0.49
C LEU A 27 -8.39 12.27 0.40
N PRO A 28 -8.74 13.51 0.06
CA PRO A 28 -8.22 14.71 0.73
C PRO A 28 -8.63 14.85 2.21
N SER A 29 -9.65 14.10 2.65
CA SER A 29 -10.09 14.07 4.04
C SER A 29 -9.29 13.10 4.92
N THR A 30 -8.30 12.40 4.36
CA THR A 30 -7.45 11.44 5.09
C THR A 30 -6.64 12.15 6.17
N ARG A 31 -6.61 11.55 7.36
CA ARG A 31 -5.72 11.94 8.45
C ARG A 31 -4.57 10.94 8.51
N MET A 32 -3.35 11.40 8.68
CA MET A 32 -2.17 10.55 8.63
C MET A 32 -1.45 10.45 9.95
N ARG A 33 -0.92 9.26 10.23
CA ARG A 33 0.09 9.01 11.24
C ARG A 33 1.31 8.40 10.56
N LEU A 34 2.48 8.99 10.78
CA LEU A 34 3.75 8.55 10.18
C LEU A 34 4.62 7.95 11.26
N VAL A 35 4.92 6.67 11.14
CA VAL A 35 5.70 5.90 12.13
C VAL A 35 6.91 5.29 11.44
N ASP A 36 8.07 5.88 11.62
CA ASP A 36 9.36 5.33 11.21
C ASP A 36 10.48 6.01 11.99
N SER A 37 11.08 5.30 12.92
CA SER A 37 12.19 5.81 13.75
C SER A 37 13.56 5.66 13.09
N ARG A 38 13.64 4.96 11.95
CA ARG A 38 14.90 4.74 11.23
C ARG A 38 15.47 6.08 10.75
N ARG A 39 16.80 6.11 10.64
CA ARG A 39 17.49 7.28 10.10
C ARG A 39 17.20 7.43 8.61
N LEU A 40 17.12 8.67 8.17
CA LEU A 40 17.00 9.02 6.77
C LEU A 40 18.29 8.63 6.06
N SER A 41 18.20 7.73 5.06
CA SER A 41 19.34 7.37 4.21
C SER A 41 19.53 8.41 3.10
N ALA A 42 20.74 8.46 2.53
CA ALA A 42 21.05 9.38 1.42
C ALA A 42 20.16 9.11 0.19
N GLU A 43 19.81 7.84 -0.06
CA GLU A 43 18.94 7.45 -1.17
C GLU A 43 17.52 7.98 -0.97
N LEU A 44 16.96 7.78 0.22
CA LEU A 44 15.61 8.23 0.53
C LEU A 44 15.54 9.77 0.63
N ALA A 45 16.62 10.42 1.07
CA ALA A 45 16.70 11.88 1.15
C ALA A 45 16.49 12.56 -0.22
N ARG A 46 16.84 11.87 -1.32
CA ARG A 46 16.62 12.40 -2.69
C ARG A 46 15.16 12.59 -3.05
N LEU A 47 14.24 11.91 -2.36
CA LEU A 47 12.80 12.06 -2.56
C LEU A 47 12.23 13.29 -1.86
N PHE A 48 12.98 13.86 -0.91
CA PHE A 48 12.59 15.03 -0.14
C PHE A 48 13.44 16.23 -0.57
N PRO A 49 12.92 17.17 -1.37
CA PRO A 49 13.70 18.31 -1.82
C PRO A 49 14.03 19.25 -0.66
N GLY A 50 15.26 19.78 -0.66
CA GLY A 50 15.73 20.76 0.32
C GLY A 50 16.78 20.19 1.31
N GLU A 51 17.15 21.02 2.29
CA GLU A 51 18.01 20.59 3.39
C GLU A 51 17.22 19.71 4.36
N HIS A 52 17.82 18.58 4.75
CA HIS A 52 17.19 17.61 5.66
C HIS A 52 17.84 17.66 7.05
N PRO A 53 17.45 18.61 7.91
CA PRO A 53 17.93 18.63 9.30
C PRO A 53 17.35 17.49 10.12
N PHE A 54 16.40 16.73 9.55
CA PHE A 54 15.66 15.70 10.25
C PHE A 54 16.39 14.37 10.19
N PRO A 55 16.75 13.79 11.34
CA PRO A 55 17.49 12.54 11.38
C PRO A 55 16.61 11.31 11.09
N ARG A 56 15.27 11.43 11.20
CA ARG A 56 14.32 10.30 11.09
C ARG A 56 13.46 10.40 9.83
N ARG A 57 13.15 9.27 9.23
CA ARG A 57 12.32 9.18 8.03
C ARG A 57 10.93 9.79 8.22
N SER A 58 10.26 9.50 9.36
CA SER A 58 8.94 10.06 9.66
C SER A 58 8.94 11.59 9.77
N GLN A 59 10.00 12.17 10.29
CA GLN A 59 10.13 13.63 10.39
C GLN A 59 10.37 14.28 9.02
N ALA A 60 11.26 13.68 8.20
CA ALA A 60 11.53 14.16 6.85
C ALA A 60 10.28 14.09 5.96
N MET A 61 9.57 12.96 6.00
CA MET A 61 8.32 12.81 5.25
C MET A 61 7.25 13.79 5.73
N ARG A 62 7.12 13.99 7.02
CA ARG A 62 6.16 14.95 7.57
C ARG A 62 6.46 16.38 7.07
N ALA A 63 7.70 16.83 7.13
CA ALA A 63 8.09 18.15 6.65
C ALA A 63 7.82 18.31 5.15
N HIS A 64 8.11 17.27 4.35
CA HIS A 64 7.80 17.25 2.92
C HIS A 64 6.29 17.41 2.65
N LEU A 65 5.47 16.63 3.36
CA LEU A 65 4.02 16.69 3.21
C LEU A 65 3.41 17.99 3.69
N GLU A 66 3.89 18.56 4.79
CA GLU A 66 3.45 19.88 5.29
C GLU A 66 3.74 20.99 4.30
N GLN A 67 4.89 20.93 3.61
CA GLN A 67 5.22 21.87 2.54
C GLN A 67 4.34 21.72 1.31
N ARG A 68 4.05 20.48 0.91
CA ARG A 68 3.31 20.17 -0.32
C ARG A 68 1.80 20.20 -0.16
N TYR A 69 1.30 19.83 1.01
CA TYR A 69 -0.11 19.72 1.36
C TYR A 69 -0.39 20.38 2.72
N PRO A 70 -0.45 21.73 2.78
CA PRO A 70 -0.59 22.47 4.04
C PRO A 70 -1.86 22.10 4.83
N ASP A 71 -2.90 21.67 4.15
CA ASP A 71 -4.19 21.30 4.76
C ASP A 71 -4.25 19.85 5.25
N LEU A 72 -3.19 19.05 5.03
CA LEU A 72 -3.12 17.66 5.45
C LEU A 72 -3.17 17.58 6.98
N ARG A 73 -4.09 16.77 7.47
CA ARG A 73 -4.27 16.56 8.90
C ARG A 73 -3.50 15.36 9.41
N TYR A 74 -2.98 15.47 10.62
CA TYR A 74 -2.26 14.39 11.28
C TYR A 74 -3.02 13.87 12.49
N CYS A 75 -2.98 12.54 12.68
CA CYS A 75 -3.45 11.89 13.89
C CYS A 75 -2.40 11.99 14.99
N ASN A 76 -2.84 12.12 16.23
CA ASN A 76 -1.96 11.91 17.38
C ASN A 76 -1.79 10.42 17.68
N SER A 77 -0.90 10.07 18.61
CA SER A 77 -0.58 8.68 18.96
C SER A 77 -1.75 7.90 19.59
N TYR A 78 -2.76 8.60 20.08
CA TYR A 78 -3.93 8.03 20.75
C TYR A 78 -5.19 8.00 19.86
N SER A 79 -5.12 8.63 18.69
CA SER A 79 -6.26 8.60 17.76
C SER A 79 -6.45 7.18 17.23
N PRO A 80 -7.70 6.73 17.03
CA PRO A 80 -7.95 5.45 16.38
C PRO A 80 -7.41 5.47 14.94
N VAL A 81 -6.96 4.31 14.47
CA VAL A 81 -6.48 4.05 13.13
C VAL A 81 -7.47 3.14 12.44
N ASP A 82 -7.92 3.52 11.25
CA ASP A 82 -8.86 2.73 10.46
C ASP A 82 -8.14 1.72 9.59
N LEU A 83 -6.95 2.08 9.08
CA LEU A 83 -6.09 1.24 8.25
C LEU A 83 -4.63 1.57 8.51
N ALA A 84 -3.78 0.55 8.55
CA ALA A 84 -2.33 0.73 8.60
C ALA A 84 -1.63 0.17 7.35
N ILE A 85 -0.48 0.73 7.00
CA ILE A 85 0.45 0.20 6.01
C ILE A 85 1.70 -0.28 6.74
N VAL A 86 2.08 -1.53 6.54
CA VAL A 86 3.32 -2.10 7.09
C VAL A 86 4.30 -2.29 5.95
N SER A 87 5.23 -1.34 5.81
CA SER A 87 6.26 -1.42 4.79
C SER A 87 7.57 -1.97 5.34
N SER A 88 8.14 -2.93 4.62
CA SER A 88 9.35 -3.66 5.01
C SER A 88 10.27 -3.95 3.82
N GLN A 89 11.48 -4.36 4.13
CA GLN A 89 12.50 -4.76 3.15
C GLN A 89 12.98 -6.17 3.44
N GLY A 90 13.04 -6.99 2.39
CA GLY A 90 13.54 -8.35 2.44
C GLY A 90 12.58 -9.37 2.96
N ALA A 91 11.91 -9.09 4.05
CA ALA A 91 10.90 -9.93 4.66
C ALA A 91 9.80 -9.07 5.30
N HIS A 92 8.63 -9.64 5.49
CA HIS A 92 7.55 -8.95 6.19
C HIS A 92 7.94 -8.64 7.64
N ASN A 93 7.53 -7.46 8.12
CA ASN A 93 7.73 -7.08 9.51
C ASN A 93 6.66 -7.73 10.38
N LEU A 94 6.97 -8.93 10.87
CA LEU A 94 6.04 -9.73 11.69
C LEU A 94 5.67 -9.03 12.98
N GLU A 95 6.64 -8.41 13.67
CA GLU A 95 6.42 -7.74 14.97
C GLU A 95 5.38 -6.62 14.82
N GLN A 96 5.50 -5.80 13.80
CA GLN A 96 4.56 -4.71 13.57
C GLN A 96 3.19 -5.21 13.10
N SER A 97 3.15 -6.24 12.24
CA SER A 97 1.89 -6.86 11.83
C SER A 97 1.18 -7.51 13.02
N ASP A 98 1.91 -8.21 13.90
CA ASP A 98 1.34 -8.79 15.11
C ASP A 98 0.75 -7.71 16.05
N SER A 99 1.41 -6.55 16.17
CA SER A 99 0.87 -5.43 16.95
C SER A 99 -0.50 -4.99 16.43
N PHE A 100 -0.64 -4.83 15.12
CA PHE A 100 -1.93 -4.49 14.52
C PHE A 100 -2.97 -5.61 14.63
N MET A 101 -2.53 -6.88 14.58
CA MET A 101 -3.41 -8.03 14.86
C MET A 101 -3.98 -7.97 16.27
N LEU A 102 -3.15 -7.63 17.27
CA LEU A 102 -3.56 -7.52 18.68
C LEU A 102 -4.47 -6.32 18.92
N GLU A 103 -4.29 -5.24 18.19
CA GLU A 103 -5.10 -4.02 18.29
C GLU A 103 -6.37 -4.07 17.44
N ASP A 104 -6.61 -5.17 16.72
CA ASP A 104 -7.73 -5.36 15.78
C ASP A 104 -7.75 -4.29 14.67
N ILE A 105 -6.58 -3.90 14.17
CA ILE A 105 -6.42 -2.89 13.12
C ILE A 105 -6.16 -3.57 11.78
N PRO A 106 -7.04 -3.37 10.77
CA PRO A 106 -6.77 -3.79 9.39
C PRO A 106 -5.47 -3.16 8.86
N HIS A 107 -4.66 -3.95 8.14
CA HIS A 107 -3.41 -3.42 7.61
C HIS A 107 -3.00 -4.06 6.29
N ILE A 108 -2.37 -3.28 5.42
CA ILE A 108 -1.83 -3.75 4.15
C ILE A 108 -0.33 -3.96 4.30
N LEU A 109 0.15 -5.12 3.88
CA LEU A 109 1.57 -5.42 3.84
C LEU A 109 2.17 -4.89 2.54
N SER A 110 3.38 -4.33 2.62
CA SER A 110 4.19 -3.94 1.47
C SER A 110 5.61 -4.40 1.72
N CYS A 111 6.15 -5.26 0.85
CA CYS A 111 7.47 -5.81 1.05
C CYS A 111 8.33 -5.65 -0.20
N GLN A 112 9.45 -4.93 -0.05
CA GLN A 112 10.44 -4.79 -1.10
C GLN A 112 11.50 -5.89 -1.01
N SER A 113 11.69 -6.64 -2.08
CA SER A 113 12.82 -7.56 -2.29
C SER A 113 13.85 -6.93 -3.25
N GLU A 114 14.95 -7.64 -3.52
CA GLU A 114 15.95 -7.21 -4.51
C GLU A 114 15.39 -7.19 -5.94
N SER A 115 14.47 -8.10 -6.26
CA SER A 115 14.02 -8.36 -7.63
C SER A 115 12.52 -8.13 -7.84
N TRP A 116 11.77 -7.84 -6.78
CA TRP A 116 10.32 -7.64 -6.87
C TRP A 116 9.79 -6.80 -5.71
N TRP A 117 8.57 -6.33 -5.90
CA TRP A 117 7.79 -5.69 -4.87
C TRP A 117 6.48 -6.45 -4.65
N ASP A 118 6.19 -6.82 -3.42
CA ASP A 118 4.94 -7.46 -3.02
C ASP A 118 4.02 -6.41 -2.36
N ILE A 119 2.82 -6.23 -2.90
CA ILE A 119 1.80 -5.31 -2.40
C ILE A 119 0.57 -6.11 -1.99
N GLY A 120 0.18 -5.98 -0.73
CA GLY A 120 -0.84 -6.81 -0.08
C GLY A 120 -0.22 -8.00 0.66
N PRO A 121 -1.08 -8.84 1.24
CA PRO A 121 -2.52 -8.73 1.29
C PRO A 121 -3.02 -7.58 2.18
N LEU A 122 -4.30 -7.29 2.07
CA LEU A 122 -5.04 -6.63 3.15
C LEU A 122 -5.29 -7.66 4.24
N VAL A 123 -4.65 -7.48 5.37
CA VAL A 123 -4.84 -8.30 6.56
C VAL A 123 -5.98 -7.74 7.39
N ILE A 124 -7.03 -8.53 7.59
CA ILE A 124 -8.13 -8.21 8.47
C ILE A 124 -8.02 -9.17 9.66
N PRO A 125 -7.72 -8.67 10.87
CA PRO A 125 -7.52 -9.51 12.04
C PRO A 125 -8.65 -10.51 12.25
N GLY A 126 -8.32 -11.77 12.45
CA GLY A 126 -9.28 -12.86 12.66
C GLY A 126 -10.01 -13.37 11.41
N LEU A 127 -9.90 -12.70 10.25
CA LEU A 127 -10.67 -13.03 9.04
C LEU A 127 -9.81 -13.47 7.85
N THR A 128 -8.62 -12.89 7.67
CA THR A 128 -7.78 -13.16 6.49
C THR A 128 -6.39 -13.68 6.88
N CYS A 129 -5.60 -14.09 5.88
CA CYS A 129 -4.21 -14.47 6.07
C CYS A 129 -3.40 -13.34 6.70
N CYS A 130 -2.68 -13.61 7.77
CA CYS A 130 -1.75 -12.66 8.40
C CYS A 130 -0.32 -12.80 7.83
N ALA A 131 0.58 -11.92 8.23
CA ALA A 131 1.99 -11.97 7.82
C ALA A 131 2.70 -13.29 8.18
N ARG A 132 2.32 -13.93 9.29
CA ARG A 132 2.86 -15.26 9.68
C ARG A 132 2.40 -16.37 8.76
N CYS A 133 1.17 -16.34 8.25
CA CYS A 133 0.70 -17.29 7.25
C CYS A 133 1.53 -17.19 5.97
N ILE A 134 1.88 -15.98 5.54
CA ILE A 134 2.73 -15.75 4.36
C ILE A 134 4.14 -16.29 4.60
N ASP A 135 4.72 -16.00 5.75
CA ASP A 135 6.08 -16.42 6.09
C ASP A 135 6.18 -17.96 6.13
N SER A 136 5.22 -18.64 6.76
CA SER A 136 5.18 -20.10 6.80
C SER A 136 5.00 -20.72 5.43
N SER A 137 4.19 -20.14 4.56
CA SER A 137 4.00 -20.64 3.18
C SER A 137 5.23 -20.42 2.30
N SER A 138 6.06 -19.44 2.61
CA SER A 138 7.30 -19.14 1.89
C SER A 138 8.41 -20.14 2.21
N GLU A 139 8.37 -20.79 3.38
CA GLU A 139 9.33 -21.84 3.75
C GLU A 139 9.26 -23.06 2.83
N GLU A 140 8.06 -23.41 2.39
CA GLU A 140 7.85 -24.52 1.45
C GLU A 140 8.30 -24.17 0.02
N ARG A 141 8.39 -22.87 -0.32
CA ARG A 141 8.68 -22.40 -1.70
C ARG A 141 10.11 -21.98 -1.94
N SER A 142 10.95 -21.82 -0.91
CA SER A 142 12.32 -21.35 -1.07
C SER A 142 13.33 -22.25 -0.38
N PRO A 143 14.13 -23.04 -1.14
CA PRO A 143 15.23 -23.83 -0.59
C PRO A 143 16.40 -22.98 -0.05
N SER A 144 16.36 -21.67 -0.16
CA SER A 144 17.48 -20.75 0.09
C SER A 144 17.32 -19.87 1.33
N LYS A 145 16.71 -20.36 2.42
CA LYS A 145 16.99 -19.79 3.74
C LYS A 145 18.41 -20.17 4.21
N GLY A 146 19.39 -20.00 3.34
CA GLY A 146 20.78 -19.89 3.74
C GLY A 146 20.91 -18.61 4.56
N ARG A 147 21.41 -18.74 5.81
CA ARG A 147 21.84 -17.68 6.71
C ARG A 147 22.75 -16.66 6.04
N GLY A 148 22.25 -15.95 5.07
CA GLY A 148 22.89 -14.79 4.51
C GLY A 148 22.25 -13.60 5.20
N ILE A 149 23.04 -12.85 5.96
CA ILE A 149 22.78 -11.43 6.11
C ILE A 149 22.70 -10.94 4.65
N ALA A 150 21.52 -10.85 4.12
CA ALA A 150 21.30 -10.27 2.81
C ALA A 150 21.77 -8.83 2.92
N LEU A 151 22.97 -8.59 2.39
CA LEU A 151 23.50 -7.26 2.19
C LEU A 151 22.63 -6.63 1.12
N TRP A 152 21.50 -6.05 1.55
CA TRP A 152 20.57 -5.32 0.72
C TRP A 152 21.27 -4.03 0.24
N ARG A 153 22.17 -4.18 -0.68
CA ARG A 153 22.50 -3.09 -1.59
C ARG A 153 21.37 -3.01 -2.59
N LEU A 154 20.23 -2.47 -2.13
CA LEU A 154 19.23 -2.01 -3.06
C LEU A 154 19.88 -0.85 -3.81
N GLU A 155 20.29 -1.09 -5.03
CA GLU A 155 20.35 -0.02 -6.03
C GLU A 155 18.99 0.65 -5.95
N ALA A 156 18.94 1.98 -6.01
CA ALA A 156 17.69 2.72 -5.87
C ALA A 156 16.64 2.08 -6.78
N PRO A 157 15.45 1.72 -6.25
CA PRO A 157 14.45 1.00 -7.03
C PRO A 157 14.15 1.81 -8.28
N LEU A 158 13.99 1.13 -9.41
CA LEU A 158 13.65 1.77 -10.68
C LEU A 158 12.41 2.65 -10.47
N ALA A 159 12.46 3.91 -10.86
CA ALA A 159 11.39 4.87 -10.58
C ALA A 159 10.01 4.37 -11.06
N TRP A 160 9.95 3.74 -12.25
CA TRP A 160 8.71 3.18 -12.79
C TRP A 160 8.15 2.04 -11.92
N LEU A 161 9.01 1.18 -11.36
CA LEU A 161 8.59 0.09 -10.46
C LEU A 161 8.01 0.66 -9.16
N THR A 162 8.65 1.70 -8.61
CA THR A 162 8.13 2.44 -7.45
C THR A 162 6.74 3.01 -7.72
N HIS A 163 6.55 3.65 -8.88
CA HIS A 163 5.24 4.23 -9.21
C HIS A 163 4.16 3.17 -9.47
N MET A 164 4.50 2.05 -10.10
CA MET A 164 3.56 0.94 -10.26
C MET A 164 3.12 0.39 -8.90
N ALA A 165 4.07 0.09 -8.03
CA ALA A 165 3.80 -0.42 -6.68
C ALA A 165 2.97 0.59 -5.85
N ALA A 166 3.32 1.88 -5.91
CA ALA A 166 2.60 2.95 -5.24
C ALA A 166 1.16 3.09 -5.76
N SER A 167 0.93 2.97 -7.05
CA SER A 167 -0.41 3.02 -7.65
C SER A 167 -1.28 1.87 -7.15
N TRP A 168 -0.75 0.65 -7.10
CA TRP A 168 -1.47 -0.49 -6.57
C TRP A 168 -1.75 -0.37 -5.07
N LEU A 169 -0.77 0.07 -4.28
CA LEU A 169 -0.96 0.33 -2.85
C LEU A 169 -2.05 1.39 -2.63
N SER A 170 -2.03 2.46 -3.41
CA SER A 170 -3.03 3.53 -3.34
C SER A 170 -4.42 3.04 -3.72
N LEU A 171 -4.52 2.17 -4.73
CA LEU A 171 -5.79 1.55 -5.12
C LEU A 171 -6.36 0.68 -3.99
N MET A 172 -5.53 -0.13 -3.33
CA MET A 172 -5.97 -0.93 -2.18
C MET A 172 -6.47 -0.08 -1.02
N ILE A 173 -5.78 1.02 -0.72
CA ILE A 173 -6.20 1.99 0.30
C ILE A 173 -7.53 2.64 -0.09
N TYR A 174 -7.67 3.02 -1.34
CA TYR A 174 -8.89 3.62 -1.87
C TYR A 174 -10.07 2.65 -1.81
N ASP A 175 -9.87 1.39 -2.20
CA ASP A 175 -10.88 0.34 -2.13
C ASP A 175 -11.34 0.12 -0.68
N PHE A 176 -10.37 0.01 0.26
CA PHE A 176 -10.69 -0.09 1.67
C PHE A 176 -11.49 1.11 2.18
N ALA A 177 -11.08 2.33 1.82
CA ALA A 177 -11.75 3.55 2.21
C ALA A 177 -13.20 3.63 1.69
N ARG A 178 -13.47 3.03 0.53
CA ARG A 178 -14.79 3.04 -0.13
C ARG A 178 -15.70 1.90 0.29
N PHE A 179 -15.16 0.72 0.45
CA PHE A 179 -15.93 -0.52 0.55
C PHE A 179 -15.70 -1.25 1.88
N GLY A 180 -14.74 -0.79 2.68
CA GLY A 180 -14.38 -1.44 3.94
C GLY A 180 -13.73 -2.81 3.70
N CYS A 181 -13.81 -3.65 4.74
CA CYS A 181 -13.18 -4.97 4.73
C CYS A 181 -13.90 -5.99 3.84
N GLU A 182 -15.22 -5.85 3.65
CA GLU A 182 -16.07 -6.91 3.07
C GLU A 182 -15.90 -7.06 1.55
N HIS A 183 -15.46 -6.01 0.86
CA HIS A 183 -15.40 -5.96 -0.60
C HIS A 183 -13.99 -5.70 -1.15
N SER A 184 -12.96 -5.81 -0.31
CA SER A 184 -11.60 -5.62 -0.79
C SER A 184 -11.19 -6.77 -1.70
N THR A 185 -10.68 -6.43 -2.88
CA THR A 185 -10.19 -7.41 -3.87
C THR A 185 -8.84 -8.03 -3.49
N CYS A 186 -8.23 -7.57 -2.40
CA CYS A 186 -6.86 -7.89 -2.00
C CYS A 186 -6.79 -8.66 -0.67
N THR A 187 -7.89 -9.23 -0.21
CA THR A 187 -7.90 -10.21 0.88
C THR A 187 -7.36 -11.55 0.36
N ASP A 188 -6.56 -12.23 1.16
CA ASP A 188 -5.98 -13.54 0.87
C ASP A 188 -5.21 -13.66 -0.47
N ARG A 189 -4.68 -12.54 -0.96
CA ARG A 189 -3.75 -12.50 -2.09
C ARG A 189 -2.90 -11.24 -2.08
N PHE A 190 -1.73 -11.30 -2.68
CA PHE A 190 -0.88 -10.14 -2.91
C PHE A 190 -0.48 -10.02 -4.37
N LEU A 191 -0.15 -8.81 -4.78
CA LEU A 191 0.38 -8.52 -6.09
C LEU A 191 1.91 -8.49 -6.03
N ARG A 192 2.57 -9.26 -6.89
CA ARG A 192 4.01 -9.18 -7.11
C ARG A 192 4.32 -8.44 -8.39
N ILE A 193 5.21 -7.47 -8.31
CA ILE A 193 5.73 -6.71 -9.44
C ILE A 193 7.23 -6.99 -9.51
N SER A 194 7.69 -7.64 -10.58
CA SER A 194 9.10 -7.95 -10.76
C SER A 194 9.90 -6.76 -11.30
N ALA A 195 11.21 -6.81 -11.16
CA ALA A 195 12.12 -5.82 -11.75
C ALA A 195 12.12 -5.84 -13.29
N SER A 196 11.59 -6.90 -13.93
CA SER A 196 11.37 -6.99 -15.38
C SER A 196 10.06 -6.35 -15.83
N GLY A 197 9.17 -5.98 -14.89
CA GLY A 197 7.87 -5.39 -15.19
C GLY A 197 6.72 -6.41 -15.19
N ASP A 198 7.00 -7.68 -14.92
CA ASP A 198 5.95 -8.68 -14.83
C ASP A 198 5.11 -8.45 -13.58
N VAL A 199 3.80 -8.60 -13.73
CA VAL A 199 2.82 -8.44 -12.66
C VAL A 199 2.05 -9.75 -12.48
N SER A 200 2.03 -10.27 -11.27
CA SER A 200 1.35 -11.52 -10.95
C SER A 200 0.62 -11.47 -9.62
N TRP A 201 -0.55 -12.10 -9.57
CA TRP A 201 -1.28 -12.33 -8.34
C TRP A 201 -0.86 -13.65 -7.70
N HIS A 202 -0.68 -13.62 -6.39
CA HIS A 202 -0.34 -14.80 -5.59
C HIS A 202 -1.41 -15.01 -4.55
N GLU A 203 -2.16 -16.10 -4.70
CA GLU A 203 -3.17 -16.50 -3.73
C GLU A 203 -2.51 -17.03 -2.46
N LEU A 204 -3.13 -16.73 -1.33
CA LEU A 204 -2.72 -17.15 -0.01
C LEU A 204 -3.76 -18.05 0.61
N SER A 205 -3.30 -19.00 1.41
CA SER A 205 -4.15 -19.84 2.22
C SER A 205 -3.84 -19.62 3.70
N ILE A 206 -4.88 -19.58 4.51
CA ILE A 206 -4.72 -19.49 5.95
C ILE A 206 -4.00 -20.74 6.43
N ASN A 207 -2.91 -20.54 7.19
CA ASN A 207 -2.25 -21.64 7.86
C ASN A 207 -3.08 -22.05 9.11
N PRO A 208 -3.63 -23.25 9.18
CA PRO A 208 -4.44 -23.69 10.32
C PRO A 208 -3.67 -23.66 11.64
N ASP A 209 -2.33 -23.82 11.60
CA ASP A 209 -1.46 -23.82 12.78
C ASP A 209 -1.03 -22.40 13.19
N CYS A 210 -1.37 -21.36 12.42
CA CYS A 210 -0.93 -20.01 12.72
C CYS A 210 -1.60 -19.38 13.94
N GLY A 211 -2.81 -19.81 14.28
CA GLY A 211 -3.59 -19.24 15.39
C GLY A 211 -4.23 -17.86 15.09
N CYS A 212 -3.99 -17.26 13.94
CA CYS A 212 -4.56 -15.95 13.58
C CYS A 212 -6.09 -15.97 13.43
N HIS A 213 -6.70 -17.13 13.27
CA HIS A 213 -8.14 -17.38 13.22
C HIS A 213 -8.73 -17.90 14.55
N GLY A 214 -7.90 -18.23 15.54
CA GLY A 214 -8.34 -18.87 16.79
C GLY A 214 -9.08 -17.95 17.75
N ALA A 215 -8.91 -16.66 17.60
CA ALA A 215 -9.69 -15.65 18.30
C ALA A 215 -10.65 -15.03 17.26
N ALA A 216 -11.84 -15.61 17.12
CA ALA A 216 -12.91 -14.90 16.41
C ALA A 216 -12.96 -13.48 16.99
N SER A 217 -12.60 -12.49 16.19
CA SER A 217 -12.65 -11.09 16.58
C SER A 217 -14.02 -10.82 17.18
N LYS A 218 -14.09 -10.54 18.48
CA LYS A 218 -15.37 -10.22 19.15
C LYS A 218 -15.84 -8.83 18.74
N HIS A 219 -15.02 -8.14 17.98
CA HIS A 219 -15.31 -6.83 17.43
C HIS A 219 -15.28 -6.97 15.92
N ALA A 220 -16.46 -6.98 15.31
CA ALA A 220 -16.55 -6.66 13.89
C ALA A 220 -15.71 -5.39 13.66
N PRO A 221 -14.86 -5.33 12.61
CA PRO A 221 -14.07 -4.14 12.34
C PRO A 221 -15.00 -2.94 12.40
N ARG A 222 -14.63 -1.91 13.14
CA ARG A 222 -15.38 -0.65 13.18
C ARG A 222 -15.19 0.05 11.84
N VAL A 223 -15.78 -0.53 10.82
CA VAL A 223 -15.95 0.17 9.54
C VAL A 223 -17.02 1.22 9.83
N SER A 224 -16.58 2.44 10.04
CA SER A 224 -17.47 3.59 9.90
C SER A 224 -18.14 3.44 8.54
N GLU A 225 -19.46 3.67 8.50
CA GLU A 225 -20.31 3.50 7.30
C GLU A 225 -19.60 3.90 5.99
N PRO A 226 -19.84 3.19 4.88
CA PRO A 226 -19.14 3.40 3.62
C PRO A 226 -19.11 4.87 3.24
N ILE A 227 -17.93 5.36 2.89
CA ILE A 227 -17.62 6.78 2.69
C ILE A 227 -18.39 7.41 1.53
N CYS A 228 -19.06 6.61 0.69
CA CYS A 228 -19.90 7.11 -0.41
C CYS A 228 -20.86 6.06 -0.94
N GLU A 229 -22.13 6.44 -1.13
CA GLU A 229 -22.97 5.75 -2.09
C GLU A 229 -22.39 5.98 -3.50
N VAL A 230 -21.79 4.94 -4.08
CA VAL A 230 -21.48 4.95 -5.50
C VAL A 230 -22.81 4.86 -6.23
N PRO A 231 -23.18 5.80 -7.10
CA PRO A 231 -24.22 5.50 -8.05
C PRO A 231 -23.77 4.25 -8.81
N SER A 232 -24.62 3.20 -8.77
CA SER A 232 -24.37 1.96 -9.50
C SER A 232 -23.92 2.29 -10.93
N PRO A 233 -22.91 1.60 -11.49
CA PRO A 233 -22.48 1.83 -12.85
C PRO A 233 -23.53 1.28 -13.84
N THR A 234 -24.74 1.82 -13.80
CA THR A 234 -25.79 1.56 -14.80
C THR A 234 -25.51 2.28 -16.11
N GLY A 235 -24.32 2.88 -16.26
CA GLY A 235 -23.92 3.63 -17.45
C GLY A 235 -22.87 2.97 -18.33
N LEU A 236 -22.23 1.86 -17.95
CA LEU A 236 -21.20 1.24 -18.78
C LEU A 236 -21.73 0.30 -19.88
N HIS A 237 -23.04 0.03 -19.92
CA HIS A 237 -23.65 -0.68 -21.05
C HIS A 237 -23.77 0.17 -22.33
N GLY A 238 -23.48 1.49 -22.26
CA GLY A 238 -23.51 2.40 -23.42
C GLY A 238 -22.24 2.43 -24.28
N LEU A 239 -21.11 1.92 -23.79
CA LEU A 239 -19.84 1.97 -24.55
C LEU A 239 -19.69 0.84 -25.58
N ALA A 240 -20.55 -0.17 -25.57
CA ALA A 240 -20.54 -1.25 -26.55
C ALA A 240 -21.25 -0.90 -27.87
N SER A 241 -21.85 0.27 -28.00
CA SER A 241 -22.63 0.70 -29.18
C SER A 241 -22.08 1.92 -29.93
N LEU A 242 -20.85 2.34 -29.64
CA LEU A 242 -20.20 3.37 -30.43
C LEU A 242 -19.77 2.77 -31.78
N PRO A 243 -20.17 3.37 -32.93
CA PRO A 243 -19.76 2.87 -34.24
C PRO A 243 -18.23 2.99 -34.37
N ARG A 244 -17.61 1.95 -34.93
CA ARG A 244 -16.14 1.85 -35.15
C ARG A 244 -15.47 3.03 -35.82
N THR A 245 -16.25 3.90 -36.44
CA THR A 245 -15.80 5.09 -37.18
C THR A 245 -15.30 6.23 -36.27
N GLU A 246 -15.65 6.28 -35.00
CA GLU A 246 -15.14 7.33 -34.09
C GLU A 246 -13.82 6.98 -33.42
N PHE A 247 -13.46 5.71 -33.36
CA PHE A 247 -12.18 5.27 -32.77
C PHE A 247 -10.98 5.62 -33.69
N ASP A 248 -11.19 5.69 -35.00
CA ASP A 248 -10.14 6.03 -35.97
C ASP A 248 -9.75 7.51 -35.95
N LEU A 249 -10.63 8.39 -35.48
CA LEU A 249 -10.36 9.84 -35.41
C LEU A 249 -9.48 10.23 -34.22
N LEU A 250 -9.43 9.43 -33.17
CA LEU A 250 -8.58 9.70 -32.00
C LEU A 250 -7.14 9.20 -32.19
N SER A 251 -6.91 8.26 -33.08
CA SER A 251 -5.58 7.72 -33.37
C SER A 251 -4.72 8.61 -34.28
N HIS A 252 -5.32 9.55 -35.01
CA HIS A 252 -4.63 10.43 -35.95
C HIS A 252 -4.01 11.70 -35.35
N ASN A 253 -4.34 12.05 -34.09
CA ASN A 253 -3.88 13.30 -33.48
C ASN A 253 -2.69 13.14 -32.51
N LEU A 254 -2.13 11.94 -32.37
CA LEU A 254 -0.93 11.69 -31.54
C LEU A 254 0.33 11.44 -32.39
N ARG A 255 0.63 12.33 -33.34
CA ARG A 255 1.96 12.41 -33.94
C ARG A 255 2.79 13.42 -33.17
N TYR A 256 3.65 12.96 -32.28
CA TYR A 256 4.74 13.77 -31.75
C TYR A 256 5.74 14.07 -32.88
N PRO A 257 6.15 15.32 -33.09
CA PRO A 257 7.24 15.62 -34.00
C PRO A 257 8.56 15.09 -33.37
N LEU A 258 9.21 14.20 -34.08
CA LEU A 258 10.61 13.84 -33.79
C LEU A 258 11.45 15.08 -34.09
N ALA A 259 12.06 15.66 -33.05
CA ALA A 259 13.04 16.72 -33.20
C ALA A 259 14.31 16.12 -33.81
N SER A 260 14.74 16.67 -34.90
CA SER A 260 16.03 16.47 -35.57
C SER A 260 17.17 17.09 -34.77
#